data_2349a9101f32e6961ae52edaa06ccd09
#
_entry.id   2349a9101f32e6961ae52edaa06ccd09
#
_cell.length_a   1.000
_cell.length_b   1.000
_cell.length_c   1.000
_cell.angle_alpha   90.00
_cell.angle_beta   90.00
_cell.angle_gamma   90.00
#
_symmetry.space_group_name_H-M   'P 1'
#
loop_
_entity.id
_entity.type
_entity.pdbx_description
1 polymer ?
#
loop_
_entity_poly.entity_id
_entity_poly.type
_entity_poly.pdbx_seq_one_letter_code
_entity_poly.pdbx_strand_id
1 'polypeptide(L)'
;MAISKKKSRLTYESMLSRTPNDWDITTSALPEQVKALFPHTIDTGIKHGTVTVMCHHVGYEVTTYRIDGEYEDGRHPKQVVFTPSLIEDLKRRDFTINAMAYNDSRGLVDAFEGQQDLQKGVIRAVGEPEKRFSEDALRIMRAVRFAAQLGYTIEEETEAAMRRLSDTLTKISAERIQVELVKLLVSDHPGHMKILYETGITKVIQSEF
;
A
#
# COMPACT_ATOMS: atom_id res chain seq x y z
N MET A 1 -1.15 -13.36 -26.60
CA MET A 1 -0.75 -12.97 -25.23
C MET A 1 -2.00 -13.09 -24.36
N ALA A 2 -2.11 -14.14 -23.57
CA ALA A 2 -3.30 -14.39 -22.80
C ALA A 2 -3.21 -13.58 -21.51
N ILE A 3 -4.06 -12.56 -21.35
CA ILE A 3 -4.33 -12.01 -20.02
C ILE A 3 -5.05 -13.13 -19.29
N SER A 4 -4.36 -13.77 -18.37
CA SER A 4 -4.98 -14.75 -17.49
C SER A 4 -6.15 -14.08 -16.79
N LYS A 5 -7.36 -14.61 -16.98
CA LYS A 5 -8.61 -14.15 -16.34
C LYS A 5 -8.60 -14.34 -14.81
N LYS A 6 -7.45 -14.43 -14.18
CA LYS A 6 -7.31 -14.82 -12.79
C LYS A 6 -6.83 -13.64 -11.96
N LYS A 7 -7.68 -13.27 -11.03
CA LYS A 7 -7.49 -12.26 -9.98
C LYS A 7 -6.18 -12.52 -9.25
N SER A 8 -5.30 -11.56 -9.22
CA SER A 8 -4.10 -11.63 -8.40
C SER A 8 -4.06 -10.51 -7.39
N ARG A 9 -4.62 -10.76 -6.26
CA ARG A 9 -4.20 -10.21 -4.98
C ARG A 9 -4.54 -11.21 -3.89
N LEU A 10 -3.53 -11.84 -3.32
CA LEU A 10 -3.63 -12.33 -1.99
C LEU A 10 -3.40 -11.11 -1.10
N THR A 11 -4.46 -10.58 -0.53
CA THR A 11 -4.31 -9.61 0.54
C THR A 11 -3.81 -10.37 1.76
N TYR A 12 -3.02 -9.71 2.62
CA TYR A 12 -2.71 -10.27 3.95
C TYR A 12 -3.99 -10.74 4.67
N GLU A 13 -5.14 -10.12 4.41
CA GLU A 13 -6.45 -10.49 4.92
C GLU A 13 -6.85 -11.91 4.54
N SER A 14 -6.68 -12.30 3.27
CA SER A 14 -6.95 -13.67 2.81
C SER A 14 -6.03 -14.69 3.48
N MET A 15 -4.76 -14.35 3.72
CA MET A 15 -3.81 -15.20 4.42
C MET A 15 -4.17 -15.38 5.91
N LEU A 16 -4.79 -14.36 6.51
CA LEU A 16 -5.31 -14.39 7.89
C LEU A 16 -6.74 -14.96 7.97
N SER A 17 -7.24 -15.61 6.91
CA SER A 17 -8.61 -16.13 6.82
C SER A 17 -9.70 -15.07 7.04
N ARG A 18 -9.39 -13.81 6.77
CA ARG A 18 -10.35 -12.70 6.77
C ARG A 18 -10.92 -12.53 5.36
N THR A 19 -12.18 -12.17 5.24
CA THR A 19 -12.78 -11.82 3.94
C THR A 19 -12.24 -10.46 3.49
N PRO A 20 -11.54 -10.37 2.34
CA PRO A 20 -11.08 -9.09 1.83
C PRO A 20 -12.26 -8.19 1.49
N ASN A 21 -12.19 -6.93 1.90
CA ASN A 21 -13.18 -5.92 1.54
C ASN A 21 -13.05 -5.51 0.07
N ASP A 22 -11.86 -5.67 -0.51
CA ASP A 22 -11.52 -5.19 -1.84
C ASP A 22 -10.56 -6.14 -2.56
N TRP A 23 -10.57 -6.07 -3.90
CA TRP A 23 -9.72 -6.86 -4.77
C TRP A 23 -8.97 -5.96 -5.75
N ASP A 24 -7.69 -5.71 -5.51
CA ASP A 24 -6.84 -5.05 -6.49
C ASP A 24 -6.27 -6.09 -7.46
N ILE A 25 -6.37 -5.83 -8.73
CA ILE A 25 -5.76 -6.63 -9.77
C ILE A 25 -4.57 -5.86 -10.31
N THR A 26 -3.42 -6.51 -10.39
CA THR A 26 -2.23 -5.89 -10.98
C THR A 26 -1.75 -6.70 -12.18
N THR A 27 -1.26 -6.04 -13.23
CA THR A 27 -0.95 -6.67 -14.53
C THR A 27 0.22 -6.00 -15.24
N SER A 28 0.89 -6.75 -16.12
CA SER A 28 1.86 -6.18 -17.08
C SER A 28 1.21 -5.54 -18.31
N ALA A 29 -0.11 -5.69 -18.49
CA ALA A 29 -0.82 -5.08 -19.60
C ALA A 29 -0.95 -3.57 -19.39
N LEU A 30 -0.75 -2.80 -20.46
CA LEU A 30 -0.96 -1.35 -20.45
C LEU A 30 -2.45 -1.02 -20.32
N PRO A 31 -2.83 0.17 -19.81
CA PRO A 31 -4.22 0.56 -19.64
C PRO A 31 -5.07 0.38 -20.90
N GLU A 32 -4.56 0.76 -22.07
CA GLU A 32 -5.26 0.62 -23.35
C GLU A 32 -5.48 -0.85 -23.72
N GLN A 33 -4.54 -1.73 -23.38
CA GLN A 33 -4.70 -3.18 -23.60
C GLN A 33 -5.78 -3.76 -22.68
N VAL A 34 -5.87 -3.27 -21.44
CA VAL A 34 -6.96 -3.64 -20.52
C VAL A 34 -8.29 -3.17 -21.07
N LYS A 35 -8.40 -1.91 -21.51
CA LYS A 35 -9.60 -1.34 -22.10
C LYS A 35 -10.05 -2.08 -23.36
N ALA A 36 -9.13 -2.52 -24.20
CA ALA A 36 -9.46 -3.29 -25.42
C ALA A 36 -10.03 -4.68 -25.15
N LEU A 37 -9.82 -5.23 -23.94
CA LEU A 37 -10.29 -6.57 -23.58
C LEU A 37 -11.65 -6.58 -22.88
N PHE A 38 -12.06 -5.46 -22.30
CA PHE A 38 -13.28 -5.36 -21.52
C PHE A 38 -14.22 -4.30 -22.09
N PRO A 39 -15.49 -4.63 -22.38
CA PRO A 39 -16.42 -3.71 -23.01
C PRO A 39 -16.83 -2.52 -22.13
N HIS A 40 -16.73 -2.68 -20.81
CA HIS A 40 -17.15 -1.65 -19.86
C HIS A 40 -15.99 -1.34 -18.90
N THR A 41 -15.36 -0.17 -19.11
CA THR A 41 -14.24 0.32 -18.28
C THR A 41 -14.46 1.78 -17.92
N ILE A 42 -13.90 2.19 -16.77
CA ILE A 42 -13.92 3.57 -16.29
C ILE A 42 -12.47 4.01 -16.04
N ASP A 43 -12.12 5.18 -16.54
CA ASP A 43 -10.78 5.76 -16.39
C ASP A 43 -10.64 6.42 -15.01
N THR A 44 -10.42 5.61 -13.96
CA THR A 44 -10.32 6.09 -12.57
C THR A 44 -8.95 6.63 -12.20
N GLY A 45 -7.92 6.24 -12.92
CA GLY A 45 -6.53 6.65 -12.63
C GLY A 45 -5.56 6.33 -13.77
N ILE A 46 -5.96 6.58 -15.01
CA ILE A 46 -5.22 6.16 -16.22
C ILE A 46 -3.78 6.71 -16.24
N LYS A 47 -3.57 7.94 -15.75
CA LYS A 47 -2.23 8.55 -15.64
C LYS A 47 -1.29 7.76 -14.73
N HIS A 48 -1.84 7.01 -13.78
CA HIS A 48 -1.11 6.16 -12.85
C HIS A 48 -1.23 4.67 -13.18
N GLY A 49 -1.82 4.34 -14.34
CA GLY A 49 -1.94 2.98 -14.83
C GLY A 49 -3.17 2.22 -14.34
N THR A 50 -4.14 2.88 -13.67
CA THR A 50 -5.32 2.22 -13.12
C THR A 50 -6.54 2.43 -14.01
N VAL A 51 -7.23 1.34 -14.31
CA VAL A 51 -8.52 1.30 -15.02
C VAL A 51 -9.49 0.46 -14.19
N THR A 52 -10.70 0.96 -13.95
CA THR A 52 -11.76 0.15 -13.34
C THR A 52 -12.50 -0.64 -14.41
N VAL A 53 -12.47 -1.94 -14.30
CA VAL A 53 -13.21 -2.87 -15.14
C VAL A 53 -14.55 -3.19 -14.48
N MET A 54 -15.64 -2.90 -15.17
CA MET A 54 -16.99 -3.22 -14.68
C MET A 54 -17.38 -4.66 -15.08
N CYS A 55 -17.67 -5.50 -14.08
CA CYS A 55 -18.11 -6.87 -14.30
C CYS A 55 -19.33 -7.15 -13.39
N HIS A 56 -20.49 -7.46 -13.97
CA HIS A 56 -21.74 -7.73 -13.25
C HIS A 56 -22.09 -6.62 -12.22
N HIS A 57 -21.99 -5.36 -12.63
CA HIS A 57 -22.21 -4.16 -11.80
C HIS A 57 -21.20 -3.97 -10.65
N VAL A 58 -20.11 -4.74 -10.59
CA VAL A 58 -19.01 -4.59 -9.64
C VAL A 58 -17.81 -4.02 -10.38
N GLY A 59 -17.21 -2.97 -9.81
CA GLY A 59 -15.97 -2.37 -10.30
C GLY A 59 -14.76 -3.11 -9.73
N TYR A 60 -13.81 -3.48 -10.60
CA TYR A 60 -12.52 -4.05 -10.20
C TYR A 60 -11.41 -3.14 -10.68
N GLU A 61 -10.58 -2.66 -9.77
CA GLU A 61 -9.42 -1.88 -10.14
C GLU A 61 -8.33 -2.78 -10.73
N VAL A 62 -7.89 -2.43 -11.94
CA VAL A 62 -6.80 -3.10 -12.65
C VAL A 62 -5.69 -2.10 -12.86
N THR A 63 -4.55 -2.33 -12.22
CA THR A 63 -3.40 -1.43 -12.25
C THR A 63 -2.25 -2.07 -13.02
N THR A 64 -1.69 -1.35 -13.99
CA THR A 64 -0.48 -1.74 -14.69
C THR A 64 0.73 -1.67 -13.76
N TYR A 65 1.63 -2.67 -13.81
CA TYR A 65 2.89 -2.65 -13.07
C TYR A 65 3.68 -1.40 -13.42
N ARG A 66 4.22 -0.74 -12.41
CA ARG A 66 4.92 0.52 -12.59
C ARG A 66 6.09 0.68 -11.63
N ILE A 67 7.01 1.52 -12.05
CA ILE A 67 8.06 2.10 -11.23
C ILE A 67 7.67 3.56 -11.02
N ASP A 68 7.61 3.98 -9.77
CA ASP A 68 7.37 5.38 -9.44
C ASP A 68 8.71 6.15 -9.58
N GLY A 69 8.68 7.29 -10.27
CA GLY A 69 9.81 8.21 -10.37
C GLY A 69 10.02 9.01 -9.08
N GLU A 70 10.76 10.11 -9.17
CA GLU A 70 10.95 11.02 -8.05
C GLU A 70 9.62 11.60 -7.58
N TYR A 71 9.46 11.72 -6.26
CA TYR A 71 8.30 12.33 -5.63
C TYR A 71 8.57 13.81 -5.37
N GLU A 72 7.68 14.69 -5.81
CA GLU A 72 7.84 16.14 -5.69
C GLU A 72 7.15 16.71 -4.45
N ASP A 73 5.96 16.19 -4.16
CA ASP A 73 5.05 16.70 -3.12
C ASP A 73 4.90 15.73 -1.94
N GLY A 74 5.78 14.71 -1.85
CA GLY A 74 5.67 13.66 -0.83
C GLY A 74 4.44 12.76 -0.99
N ARG A 75 3.82 12.73 -2.19
CA ARG A 75 2.64 11.88 -2.47
C ARG A 75 2.64 11.29 -3.87
N HIS A 76 2.85 12.12 -4.88
CA HIS A 76 2.71 11.71 -6.28
C HIS A 76 4.08 11.65 -6.94
N PRO A 77 4.40 10.54 -7.61
CA PRO A 77 5.58 10.52 -8.45
C PRO A 77 5.38 11.48 -9.63
N LYS A 78 6.40 12.27 -9.95
CA LYS A 78 6.42 13.16 -11.13
C LYS A 78 6.08 12.43 -12.42
N GLN A 79 6.60 11.21 -12.52
CA GLN A 79 6.42 10.33 -13.67
C GLN A 79 6.23 8.90 -13.20
N VAL A 80 5.40 8.20 -13.93
CA VAL A 80 5.19 6.76 -13.76
C VAL A 80 5.73 6.07 -15.00
N VAL A 81 6.61 5.11 -14.82
CA VAL A 81 7.13 4.28 -15.90
C VAL A 81 6.51 2.90 -15.79
N PHE A 82 5.76 2.47 -16.80
CA PHE A 82 5.20 1.13 -16.84
C PHE A 82 6.30 0.09 -17.07
N THR A 83 6.21 -1.03 -16.35
CA THR A 83 7.19 -2.10 -16.40
C THR A 83 6.51 -3.45 -16.56
N PRO A 84 7.12 -4.44 -17.24
CA PRO A 84 6.61 -5.80 -17.24
C PRO A 84 6.95 -6.57 -15.94
N SER A 85 7.75 -5.99 -15.04
CA SER A 85 8.26 -6.63 -13.84
C SER A 85 7.30 -6.45 -12.67
N LEU A 86 6.69 -7.54 -12.21
CA LEU A 86 5.90 -7.56 -10.97
C LEU A 86 6.76 -7.18 -9.75
N ILE A 87 8.02 -7.63 -9.70
CA ILE A 87 8.89 -7.37 -8.56
C ILE A 87 9.14 -5.86 -8.39
N GLU A 88 9.36 -5.13 -9.48
CA GLU A 88 9.52 -3.67 -9.41
C GLU A 88 8.23 -2.97 -8.94
N ASP A 89 7.05 -3.47 -9.33
CA ASP A 89 5.78 -2.96 -8.81
C ASP A 89 5.60 -3.24 -7.33
N LEU A 90 5.98 -4.43 -6.86
CA LEU A 90 5.89 -4.77 -5.43
C LEU A 90 6.90 -3.97 -4.59
N LYS A 91 8.08 -3.68 -5.13
CA LYS A 91 9.16 -2.94 -4.46
C LYS A 91 8.78 -1.51 -4.07
N ARG A 92 7.90 -0.84 -4.82
CA ARG A 92 7.43 0.52 -4.51
C ARG A 92 6.35 0.59 -3.43
N ARG A 93 5.84 -0.57 -2.96
CA ARG A 93 4.78 -0.63 -1.95
C ARG A 93 5.30 -0.24 -0.56
N ASP A 94 4.37 0.03 0.35
CA ASP A 94 4.68 0.52 1.70
C ASP A 94 5.32 -0.56 2.60
N PHE A 95 4.61 -1.67 2.82
CA PHE A 95 5.01 -2.72 3.78
C PHE A 95 5.10 -4.08 3.11
N THR A 96 5.96 -4.95 3.65
CA THR A 96 6.20 -6.31 3.16
C THR A 96 4.92 -7.12 3.07
N ILE A 97 4.05 -7.01 4.06
CA ILE A 97 2.74 -7.68 4.11
C ILE A 97 1.79 -7.25 2.97
N ASN A 98 2.02 -6.07 2.38
CA ASN A 98 1.28 -5.54 1.22
C ASN A 98 2.04 -5.74 -0.10
N ALA A 99 3.28 -6.23 -0.06
CA ALA A 99 4.15 -6.41 -1.22
C ALA A 99 4.20 -7.85 -1.70
N MET A 100 3.06 -8.52 -1.67
CA MET A 100 2.86 -9.88 -2.17
C MET A 100 1.84 -9.89 -3.30
N ALA A 101 1.91 -10.87 -4.19
CA ALA A 101 0.94 -11.09 -5.25
C ALA A 101 0.68 -12.58 -5.45
N TYR A 102 -0.54 -12.94 -5.80
CA TYR A 102 -0.92 -14.32 -6.09
C TYR A 102 -1.45 -14.45 -7.51
N ASN A 103 -1.12 -15.58 -8.12
CA ASN A 103 -1.63 -15.95 -9.43
C ASN A 103 -1.71 -17.48 -9.46
N ASP A 104 -2.83 -18.05 -9.93
CA ASP A 104 -3.05 -19.51 -9.92
C ASP A 104 -2.02 -20.31 -10.71
N SER A 105 -1.35 -19.70 -11.71
CA SER A 105 -0.34 -20.39 -12.51
C SER A 105 1.06 -20.36 -11.87
N ARG A 106 1.36 -19.35 -11.06
CA ARG A 106 2.67 -19.16 -10.42
C ARG A 106 2.64 -19.33 -8.90
N GLY A 107 1.43 -19.40 -8.32
CA GLY A 107 1.27 -19.36 -6.88
C GLY A 107 1.52 -17.97 -6.30
N LEU A 108 1.92 -17.95 -5.04
CA LEU A 108 2.28 -16.73 -4.33
C LEU A 108 3.68 -16.25 -4.73
N VAL A 109 3.77 -14.96 -5.05
CA VAL A 109 5.03 -14.24 -5.26
C VAL A 109 5.25 -13.35 -4.05
N ASP A 110 6.28 -13.64 -3.28
CA ASP A 110 6.69 -12.93 -2.07
C ASP A 110 8.19 -12.67 -2.13
N ALA A 111 8.57 -11.53 -2.69
CA ALA A 111 9.98 -11.16 -2.88
C ALA A 111 10.58 -10.40 -1.68
N PHE A 112 9.75 -10.02 -0.71
CA PHE A 112 10.12 -9.16 0.41
C PHE A 112 9.78 -9.77 1.78
N GLU A 113 9.58 -11.09 1.82
CA GLU A 113 9.35 -11.85 3.05
C GLU A 113 8.06 -11.47 3.82
N GLY A 114 7.04 -11.00 3.09
CA GLY A 114 5.76 -10.58 3.68
C GLY A 114 5.03 -11.69 4.43
N GLN A 115 5.13 -12.96 3.97
CA GLN A 115 4.57 -14.11 4.69
C GLN A 115 5.25 -14.31 6.05
N GLN A 116 6.57 -14.15 6.10
CA GLN A 116 7.33 -14.32 7.33
C GLN A 116 6.95 -13.21 8.33
N ASP A 117 6.82 -11.96 7.86
CA ASP A 117 6.40 -10.86 8.70
C ASP A 117 4.96 -10.99 9.19
N LEU A 118 4.03 -11.53 8.36
CA LEU A 118 2.68 -11.89 8.79
C LEU A 118 2.69 -12.94 9.90
N GLN A 119 3.51 -13.99 9.77
CA GLN A 119 3.62 -15.05 10.76
C GLN A 119 4.22 -14.56 12.09
N LYS A 120 5.17 -13.62 12.00
CA LYS A 120 5.83 -13.01 13.16
C LYS A 120 5.00 -11.90 13.82
N GLY A 121 3.95 -11.43 13.16
CA GLY A 121 3.17 -10.28 13.62
C GLY A 121 3.93 -8.96 13.54
N VAL A 122 4.61 -8.71 12.42
CA VAL A 122 5.51 -7.55 12.25
C VAL A 122 5.08 -6.69 11.06
N ILE A 123 5.07 -5.38 11.25
CA ILE A 123 4.94 -4.37 10.19
C ILE A 123 6.35 -3.86 9.85
N ARG A 124 6.81 -4.20 8.64
CA ARG A 124 8.12 -3.84 8.11
C ARG A 124 7.96 -3.08 6.79
N ALA A 125 8.69 -1.98 6.61
CA ALA A 125 8.75 -1.27 5.34
C ALA A 125 9.45 -2.11 4.25
N VAL A 126 9.03 -1.96 2.99
CA VAL A 126 9.72 -2.62 1.86
C VAL A 126 11.05 -1.92 1.57
N GLY A 127 12.15 -2.66 1.65
CA GLY A 127 13.49 -2.13 1.42
C GLY A 127 13.94 -1.16 2.51
N GLU A 128 14.41 0.03 2.14
CA GLU A 128 14.90 1.04 3.09
C GLU A 128 13.75 1.88 3.65
N PRO A 129 13.46 1.83 4.96
CA PRO A 129 12.32 2.55 5.56
C PRO A 129 12.38 4.06 5.33
N GLU A 130 13.54 4.68 5.46
CA GLU A 130 13.70 6.14 5.25
C GLU A 130 13.32 6.55 3.83
N LYS A 131 13.71 5.75 2.85
CA LYS A 131 13.34 5.98 1.46
C LYS A 131 11.82 5.87 1.28
N ARG A 132 11.20 4.83 1.85
CA ARG A 132 9.74 4.62 1.77
C ARG A 132 8.95 5.77 2.38
N PHE A 133 9.39 6.30 3.52
CA PHE A 133 8.72 7.41 4.18
C PHE A 133 9.01 8.76 3.53
N SER A 134 10.18 8.94 2.93
CA SER A 134 10.49 10.15 2.15
C SER A 134 9.68 10.26 0.86
N GLU A 135 9.26 9.13 0.26
CA GLU A 135 8.38 9.10 -0.91
C GLU A 135 6.94 9.52 -0.59
N ASP A 136 6.36 9.01 0.49
CA ASP A 136 5.05 9.40 1.02
C ASP A 136 5.07 9.29 2.55
N ALA A 137 5.15 10.44 3.21
CA ALA A 137 5.19 10.52 4.66
C ALA A 137 3.91 9.95 5.34
N LEU A 138 2.77 9.88 4.62
CA LEU A 138 1.57 9.24 5.15
C LEU A 138 1.79 7.76 5.50
N ARG A 139 2.79 7.10 4.89
CA ARG A 139 3.15 5.72 5.23
C ARG A 139 3.54 5.57 6.70
N ILE A 140 4.02 6.62 7.35
CA ILE A 140 4.29 6.67 8.80
C ILE A 140 2.98 6.41 9.58
N MET A 141 1.91 7.15 9.27
CA MET A 141 0.59 6.95 9.90
C MET A 141 0.00 5.58 9.56
N ARG A 142 0.20 5.12 8.32
CA ARG A 142 -0.24 3.81 7.87
C ARG A 142 0.43 2.67 8.63
N ALA A 143 1.73 2.79 8.99
CA ALA A 143 2.43 1.79 9.82
C ALA A 143 1.73 1.59 11.16
N VAL A 144 1.42 2.68 11.87
CA VAL A 144 0.73 2.62 13.16
C VAL A 144 -0.69 2.07 13.01
N ARG A 145 -1.41 2.50 11.97
CA ARG A 145 -2.75 1.97 11.68
C ARG A 145 -2.75 0.46 11.40
N PHE A 146 -1.82 -0.04 10.57
CA PHE A 146 -1.73 -1.47 10.30
C PHE A 146 -1.35 -2.26 11.57
N ALA A 147 -0.41 -1.74 12.36
CA ALA A 147 -0.08 -2.34 13.65
C ALA A 147 -1.32 -2.43 14.56
N ALA A 148 -2.12 -1.37 14.64
CA ALA A 148 -3.36 -1.35 15.41
C ALA A 148 -4.46 -2.26 14.86
N GLN A 149 -4.63 -2.36 13.55
CA GLN A 149 -5.64 -3.23 12.94
C GLN A 149 -5.33 -4.72 13.07
N LEU A 150 -4.05 -5.07 13.10
CA LEU A 150 -3.60 -6.46 13.12
C LEU A 150 -3.13 -6.93 14.51
N GLY A 151 -2.90 -6.02 15.44
CA GLY A 151 -2.28 -6.32 16.72
C GLY A 151 -0.79 -6.66 16.59
N TYR A 152 -0.11 -6.08 15.60
CA TYR A 152 1.28 -6.37 15.25
C TYR A 152 2.23 -5.32 15.83
N THR A 153 3.51 -5.70 15.96
CA THR A 153 4.58 -4.77 16.32
C THR A 153 5.16 -4.11 15.06
N ILE A 154 5.74 -2.93 15.21
CA ILE A 154 6.50 -2.30 14.13
C ILE A 154 7.96 -2.75 14.27
N GLU A 155 8.58 -3.10 13.16
CA GLU A 155 10.00 -3.50 13.12
C GLU A 155 10.90 -2.32 13.52
N GLU A 156 12.00 -2.61 14.21
CA GLU A 156 12.84 -1.61 14.88
C GLU A 156 13.40 -0.54 13.93
N GLU A 157 13.95 -0.93 12.77
CA GLU A 157 14.48 0.04 11.79
C GLU A 157 13.36 0.87 11.16
N THR A 158 12.20 0.25 10.94
CA THR A 158 10.99 0.93 10.45
C THR A 158 10.52 1.98 11.45
N GLU A 159 10.45 1.63 12.74
CA GLU A 159 10.08 2.58 13.81
C GLU A 159 11.12 3.69 14.00
N ALA A 160 12.40 3.35 13.92
CA ALA A 160 13.48 4.35 13.99
C ALA A 160 13.39 5.37 12.83
N ALA A 161 13.07 4.91 11.62
CA ALA A 161 12.85 5.80 10.47
C ALA A 161 11.60 6.68 10.66
N MET A 162 10.53 6.14 11.26
CA MET A 162 9.33 6.93 11.62
C MET A 162 9.70 8.08 12.55
N ARG A 163 10.51 7.84 13.59
CA ARG A 163 11.00 8.88 14.52
C ARG A 163 11.78 9.97 13.80
N ARG A 164 12.73 9.57 12.93
CA ARG A 164 13.57 10.53 12.20
C ARG A 164 12.81 11.38 11.20
N LEU A 165 11.74 10.85 10.62
CA LEU A 165 10.98 11.50 9.54
C LEU A 165 9.58 12.00 9.97
N SER A 166 9.26 11.97 11.27
CA SER A 166 7.94 12.41 11.78
C SER A 166 7.57 13.84 11.33
N ASP A 167 8.52 14.75 11.29
CA ASP A 167 8.31 16.15 10.87
C ASP A 167 7.85 16.29 9.42
N THR A 168 8.12 15.28 8.58
CA THR A 168 7.66 15.29 7.19
C THR A 168 6.14 15.16 7.05
N LEU A 169 5.44 14.74 8.10
CA LEU A 169 3.99 14.70 8.15
C LEU A 169 3.33 16.08 8.00
N THR A 170 4.04 17.18 8.30
CA THR A 170 3.57 18.55 8.04
C THR A 170 3.30 18.83 6.56
N LYS A 171 3.84 18.01 5.64
CA LYS A 171 3.58 18.09 4.20
C LYS A 171 2.29 17.37 3.77
N ILE A 172 1.68 16.61 4.68
CA ILE A 172 0.48 15.81 4.39
C ILE A 172 -0.75 16.59 4.85
N SER A 173 -1.79 16.61 4.02
CA SER A 173 -3.02 17.30 4.39
C SER A 173 -3.69 16.68 5.60
N ALA A 174 -4.31 17.52 6.43
CA ALA A 174 -4.98 17.10 7.68
C ALA A 174 -6.04 16.02 7.42
N GLU A 175 -6.77 16.11 6.29
CA GLU A 175 -7.81 15.14 5.94
C GLU A 175 -7.22 13.73 5.71
N ARG A 176 -6.03 13.64 5.09
CA ARG A 176 -5.35 12.34 4.88
C ARG A 176 -4.91 11.75 6.21
N ILE A 177 -4.32 12.57 7.09
CA ILE A 177 -3.90 12.15 8.44
C ILE A 177 -5.13 11.70 9.23
N GLN A 178 -6.22 12.48 9.20
CA GLN A 178 -7.47 12.17 9.89
C GLN A 178 -8.04 10.80 9.48
N VAL A 179 -8.04 10.47 8.19
CA VAL A 179 -8.53 9.18 7.70
C VAL A 179 -7.74 8.02 8.31
N GLU A 180 -6.41 8.11 8.37
CA GLU A 180 -5.59 7.06 8.98
C GLU A 180 -5.78 7.00 10.52
N LEU A 181 -5.88 8.17 11.17
CA LEU A 181 -6.11 8.27 12.61
C LEU A 181 -7.47 7.68 13.01
N VAL A 182 -8.54 7.98 12.28
CA VAL A 182 -9.87 7.40 12.54
C VAL A 182 -9.81 5.87 12.41
N LYS A 183 -9.20 5.35 11.34
CA LYS A 183 -9.05 3.89 11.15
C LYS A 183 -8.22 3.22 12.24
N LEU A 184 -7.25 3.94 12.82
CA LEU A 184 -6.48 3.49 13.97
C LEU A 184 -7.36 3.42 15.21
N LEU A 185 -8.11 4.49 15.50
CA LEU A 185 -8.94 4.60 16.71
C LEU A 185 -10.09 3.59 16.75
N VAL A 186 -10.66 3.24 15.57
CA VAL A 186 -11.74 2.24 15.49
C VAL A 186 -11.24 0.82 15.23
N SER A 187 -9.92 0.59 15.31
CA SER A 187 -9.31 -0.72 15.12
C SER A 187 -9.49 -1.63 16.35
N ASP A 188 -9.14 -2.92 16.18
CA ASP A 188 -9.19 -3.91 17.26
C ASP A 188 -8.18 -3.62 18.40
N HIS A 189 -7.10 -2.85 18.11
CA HIS A 189 -6.03 -2.55 19.05
C HIS A 189 -5.72 -1.03 19.10
N PRO A 190 -6.66 -0.16 19.49
CA PRO A 190 -6.46 1.30 19.47
C PRO A 190 -5.35 1.78 20.43
N GLY A 191 -4.95 0.95 21.40
CA GLY A 191 -3.83 1.22 22.29
C GLY A 191 -2.47 1.44 21.58
N HIS A 192 -2.34 1.03 20.32
CA HIS A 192 -1.17 1.34 19.49
C HIS A 192 -1.03 2.85 19.22
N MET A 193 -2.04 3.66 19.54
CA MET A 193 -1.94 5.13 19.53
C MET A 193 -0.75 5.65 20.35
N LYS A 194 -0.31 4.91 21.38
CA LYS A 194 0.89 5.24 22.16
C LYS A 194 2.15 5.37 21.29
N ILE A 195 2.24 4.63 20.17
CA ILE A 195 3.37 4.70 19.24
C ILE A 195 3.49 6.11 18.65
N LEU A 196 2.36 6.78 18.37
CA LEU A 196 2.37 8.18 17.88
C LEU A 196 3.03 9.12 18.88
N TYR A 197 2.84 8.88 20.16
CA TYR A 197 3.46 9.65 21.23
C TYR A 197 4.96 9.32 21.37
N GLU A 198 5.28 8.03 21.42
CA GLU A 198 6.65 7.52 21.59
C GLU A 198 7.57 7.90 20.42
N THR A 199 7.01 8.02 19.21
CA THR A 199 7.74 8.45 17.99
C THR A 199 7.73 9.96 17.75
N GLY A 200 7.06 10.74 18.61
CA GLY A 200 6.97 12.20 18.49
C GLY A 200 5.93 12.69 17.44
N ILE A 201 5.24 11.79 16.77
CA ILE A 201 4.26 12.12 15.72
C ILE A 201 3.13 12.98 16.28
N THR A 202 2.69 12.77 17.54
CA THR A 202 1.62 13.58 18.17
C THR A 202 1.94 15.06 18.17
N LYS A 203 3.21 15.45 18.35
CA LYS A 203 3.61 16.87 18.34
C LYS A 203 3.41 17.53 16.98
N VAL A 204 3.60 16.74 15.92
CA VAL A 204 3.44 17.22 14.55
C VAL A 204 1.97 17.33 14.18
N ILE A 205 1.17 16.31 14.45
CA ILE A 205 -0.25 16.31 14.07
C ILE A 205 -1.11 17.24 14.93
N GLN A 206 -0.74 17.51 16.20
CA GLN A 206 -1.46 18.44 17.06
C GLN A 206 -1.39 19.89 16.58
N SER A 207 -0.35 20.28 15.84
CA SER A 207 -0.26 21.62 15.28
C SER A 207 -1.22 21.86 14.12
N GLU A 208 -1.81 20.79 13.56
CA GLU A 208 -2.71 20.81 12.41
C GLU A 208 -4.20 20.71 12.81
N PHE A 209 -4.49 20.42 14.08
CA PHE A 209 -5.83 20.34 14.71
C PHE A 209 -5.97 21.31 15.88
#